data_63100efd772ac3ce9d4a03bc70f5206b
#
_entry.id   63100efd772ac3ce9d4a03bc70f5206b
#
_cell.length_a   1.000
_cell.length_b   1.000
_cell.length_c   1.000
_cell.angle_alpha   90.00
_cell.angle_beta   90.00
_cell.angle_gamma   90.00
#
_symmetry.space_group_name_H-M   'P 1'
#
loop_
_entity.id
_entity.type
_entity.pdbx_description
1 polymer ?
#
loop_
_entity_poly.entity_id
_entity_poly.type
_entity_poly.pdbx_seq_one_letter_code
_entity_poly.pdbx_strand_id
1 'polypeptide(L)'
;KLSLRRLLVSTTLATLTFLVINGKKAMALAGRGEVIERLLAAHEAWFDVERDHDFAGRTFPGYAEFHSSVSRYVLVKRAKLWEAASHEHLFFWGTPRLTTGELDDLVGCVTGEGLSLVRPAPDHMTTYLSLAIVADAVDDLAWERVRRTRFRKNFALGWRGWADLRLAVADLSRGRVTTNSQGKPLGETLQANAFIDGGVAVRDARCGNASSAVRDAVRDGHRL
;
A
#
# COMPACT_ATOMS: atom_id res chain seq x y z
N LYS A 1 45.47 -42.06 -15.53
CA LYS A 1 45.11 -41.44 -14.25
C LYS A 1 45.05 -39.89 -14.28
N LEU A 2 45.36 -39.25 -15.42
CA LEU A 2 45.28 -37.75 -15.54
C LEU A 2 43.97 -37.24 -16.13
N SER A 3 43.13 -38.12 -16.67
CA SER A 3 41.88 -37.69 -17.38
C SER A 3 40.72 -37.38 -16.42
N LEU A 4 40.61 -38.08 -15.27
CA LEU A 4 39.50 -37.87 -14.33
C LEU A 4 39.59 -36.56 -13.50
N ARG A 5 40.81 -36.08 -13.21
CA ARG A 5 40.98 -34.83 -12.44
C ARG A 5 40.62 -33.58 -13.24
N ARG A 6 40.78 -33.60 -14.59
CA ARG A 6 40.35 -32.45 -15.46
C ARG A 6 38.83 -32.34 -15.60
N LEU A 7 38.10 -33.47 -15.58
CA LEU A 7 36.64 -33.46 -15.67
C LEU A 7 35.99 -32.93 -14.39
N LEU A 8 36.53 -33.29 -13.21
CA LEU A 8 35.98 -32.85 -11.93
C LEU A 8 36.19 -31.34 -11.68
N VAL A 9 37.32 -30.79 -12.12
CA VAL A 9 37.59 -29.34 -11.96
C VAL A 9 36.71 -28.52 -12.90
N SER A 10 36.40 -29.03 -14.11
CA SER A 10 35.54 -28.33 -15.09
C SER A 10 34.06 -28.27 -14.65
N THR A 11 33.57 -29.35 -14.04
CA THR A 11 32.20 -29.40 -13.53
C THR A 11 31.98 -28.54 -12.31
N THR A 12 32.96 -28.47 -11.39
CA THR A 12 32.92 -27.62 -10.20
C THR A 12 33.01 -26.13 -10.56
N LEU A 13 33.81 -25.76 -11.57
CA LEU A 13 33.92 -24.38 -12.02
C LEU A 13 32.64 -23.93 -12.74
N ALA A 14 32.03 -24.79 -13.54
CA ALA A 14 30.76 -24.50 -14.24
C ALA A 14 29.60 -24.36 -13.24
N THR A 15 29.54 -25.22 -12.19
CA THR A 15 28.52 -25.10 -11.14
C THR A 15 28.76 -23.89 -10.26
N LEU A 16 30.02 -23.52 -9.96
CA LEU A 16 30.31 -22.30 -9.20
C LEU A 16 29.98 -21.05 -10.03
N THR A 17 30.29 -21.04 -11.32
CA THR A 17 29.95 -19.93 -12.22
C THR A 17 28.44 -19.81 -12.40
N PHE A 18 27.72 -20.92 -12.51
CA PHE A 18 26.26 -20.94 -12.56
C PHE A 18 25.63 -20.45 -11.24
N LEU A 19 26.22 -20.81 -10.09
CA LEU A 19 25.79 -20.34 -8.78
C LEU A 19 26.09 -18.84 -8.58
N VAL A 20 27.22 -18.34 -9.08
CA VAL A 20 27.59 -16.92 -8.99
C VAL A 20 26.75 -16.05 -9.95
N ILE A 21 26.43 -16.57 -11.15
CA ILE A 21 25.55 -15.84 -12.09
C ILE A 21 24.11 -15.85 -11.59
N ASN A 22 23.65 -16.94 -10.99
CA ASN A 22 22.33 -16.99 -10.34
C ASN A 22 22.32 -16.32 -8.97
N GLY A 23 23.44 -16.23 -8.26
CA GLY A 23 23.55 -15.55 -6.96
C GLY A 23 23.38 -14.03 -7.06
N LYS A 24 23.65 -13.41 -8.21
CA LYS A 24 23.28 -12.01 -8.48
C LYS A 24 21.84 -11.83 -8.91
N LYS A 25 21.10 -12.91 -9.20
CA LYS A 25 19.68 -12.89 -9.57
C LYS A 25 18.79 -13.63 -8.57
N ALA A 26 19.37 -14.26 -7.57
CA ALA A 26 18.67 -14.85 -6.44
C ALA A 26 18.72 -13.93 -5.21
N MET A 27 18.40 -12.67 -5.38
CA MET A 27 17.59 -12.01 -4.38
C MET A 27 16.24 -12.73 -4.45
N ALA A 28 16.00 -13.60 -3.48
CA ALA A 28 14.73 -14.29 -3.37
C ALA A 28 13.65 -13.19 -3.31
N LEU A 29 12.96 -12.99 -4.43
CA LEU A 29 11.76 -12.17 -4.43
C LEU A 29 10.86 -12.79 -3.38
N ALA A 30 10.59 -12.05 -2.32
CA ALA A 30 9.63 -12.48 -1.32
C ALA A 30 8.35 -12.90 -2.02
N GLY A 31 7.82 -14.06 -1.66
CA GLY A 31 6.55 -14.51 -2.23
C GLY A 31 5.42 -13.53 -1.88
N ARG A 32 4.36 -13.48 -2.70
CA ARG A 32 3.20 -12.61 -2.46
C ARG A 32 2.73 -12.59 -1.00
N GLY A 33 2.58 -13.79 -0.41
CA GLY A 33 2.12 -13.94 0.98
C GLY A 33 3.08 -13.27 1.97
N GLU A 34 4.38 -13.44 1.79
CA GLU A 34 5.38 -12.79 2.64
C GLU A 34 5.35 -11.26 2.52
N VAL A 35 5.16 -10.73 1.31
CA VAL A 35 5.01 -9.28 1.10
C VAL A 35 3.75 -8.76 1.79
N ILE A 36 2.62 -9.47 1.68
CA ILE A 36 1.37 -9.10 2.36
C ILE A 36 1.57 -9.12 3.88
N GLU A 37 2.19 -10.16 4.46
CA GLU A 37 2.46 -10.20 5.89
C GLU A 37 3.35 -9.05 6.37
N ARG A 38 4.37 -8.67 5.60
CA ARG A 38 5.20 -7.49 5.91
C ARG A 38 4.40 -6.20 5.87
N LEU A 39 3.49 -6.07 4.90
CA LEU A 39 2.60 -4.91 4.82
C LEU A 39 1.67 -4.85 6.01
N LEU A 40 1.05 -5.96 6.41
CA LEU A 40 0.18 -6.03 7.57
C LEU A 40 0.97 -5.63 8.84
N ALA A 41 2.14 -6.23 9.06
CA ALA A 41 3.01 -5.88 10.18
C ALA A 41 3.44 -4.41 10.18
N ALA A 42 3.68 -3.80 9.03
CA ALA A 42 4.02 -2.38 8.91
C ALA A 42 2.85 -1.45 9.28
N HIS A 43 1.60 -1.92 9.17
CA HIS A 43 0.40 -1.15 9.53
C HIS A 43 -0.05 -1.35 10.98
N GLU A 44 0.36 -2.42 11.68
CA GLU A 44 -0.07 -2.74 13.06
C GLU A 44 0.20 -1.61 14.07
N ALA A 45 1.17 -0.73 13.79
CA ALA A 45 1.48 0.38 14.71
C ALA A 45 0.42 1.50 14.73
N TRP A 46 -0.42 1.60 13.68
CA TRP A 46 -1.33 2.73 13.48
C TRP A 46 -2.72 2.33 13.03
N PHE A 47 -2.92 1.08 12.62
CA PHE A 47 -4.16 0.53 12.10
C PHE A 47 -4.59 -0.67 12.94
N ASP A 48 -5.87 -0.87 13.06
CA ASP A 48 -6.45 -2.14 13.50
C ASP A 48 -6.37 -3.10 12.32
N VAL A 49 -5.53 -4.15 12.45
CA VAL A 49 -5.20 -5.07 11.36
C VAL A 49 -5.91 -6.40 11.56
N GLU A 50 -6.56 -6.89 10.51
CA GLU A 50 -7.24 -8.19 10.45
C GLU A 50 -6.67 -9.02 9.29
N ARG A 51 -6.42 -10.32 9.55
CA ARG A 51 -6.04 -11.31 8.53
C ARG A 51 -7.24 -12.12 8.11
N ASP A 52 -7.25 -12.57 6.86
CA ASP A 52 -8.36 -13.37 6.30
C ASP A 52 -9.73 -12.69 6.49
N HIS A 53 -9.82 -11.42 6.12
CA HIS A 53 -11.00 -10.60 6.28
C HIS A 53 -12.06 -10.91 5.21
N ASP A 54 -13.24 -11.34 5.63
CA ASP A 54 -14.37 -11.60 4.75
C ASP A 54 -15.16 -10.31 4.47
N PHE A 55 -15.16 -9.88 3.22
CA PHE A 55 -15.88 -8.68 2.79
C PHE A 55 -16.53 -8.86 1.42
N ALA A 56 -17.82 -8.54 1.31
CA ALA A 56 -18.60 -8.61 0.06
C ALA A 56 -18.50 -9.96 -0.68
N GLY A 57 -18.48 -11.08 0.08
CA GLY A 57 -18.39 -12.42 -0.49
C GLY A 57 -17.00 -12.82 -0.98
N ARG A 58 -15.96 -12.07 -0.59
CA ARG A 58 -14.53 -12.36 -0.85
C ARG A 58 -13.75 -12.40 0.44
N THR A 59 -12.78 -13.30 0.54
CA THR A 59 -11.80 -13.30 1.62
C THR A 59 -10.55 -12.54 1.17
N PHE A 60 -10.31 -11.39 1.77
CA PHE A 60 -9.07 -10.63 1.58
C PHE A 60 -7.99 -11.17 2.51
N PRO A 61 -6.76 -11.45 2.03
CA PRO A 61 -5.66 -11.91 2.88
C PRO A 61 -5.36 -10.97 4.06
N GLY A 62 -5.73 -9.70 3.93
CA GLY A 62 -5.58 -8.73 4.99
C GLY A 62 -6.46 -7.51 4.80
N TYR A 63 -6.79 -6.89 5.92
CA TYR A 63 -7.53 -5.64 6.03
C TYR A 63 -6.93 -4.81 7.16
N ALA A 64 -6.94 -3.50 7.01
CA ALA A 64 -6.49 -2.59 8.05
C ALA A 64 -7.39 -1.36 8.10
N GLU A 65 -7.80 -0.96 9.30
CA GLU A 65 -8.69 0.16 9.53
C GLU A 65 -8.01 1.23 10.39
N PHE A 66 -8.10 2.48 9.94
CA PHE A 66 -7.54 3.62 10.65
C PHE A 66 -8.60 4.66 10.94
N HIS A 67 -8.69 5.06 12.19
CA HIS A 67 -9.54 6.14 12.66
C HIS A 67 -8.69 7.25 13.29
N SER A 68 -8.66 8.42 12.67
CA SER A 68 -8.05 9.60 13.27
C SER A 68 -9.11 10.63 13.60
N SER A 69 -9.32 10.86 14.90
CA SER A 69 -9.99 12.05 15.40
C SER A 69 -8.93 13.03 15.92
N VAL A 70 -8.64 14.06 15.16
CA VAL A 70 -7.74 15.13 15.62
C VAL A 70 -8.53 16.11 16.45
N SER A 71 -8.73 15.78 17.74
CA SER A 71 -9.19 16.74 18.74
C SER A 71 -8.04 17.68 19.08
N ARG A 72 -7.90 18.79 18.37
CA ARG A 72 -7.02 19.88 18.81
C ARG A 72 -7.68 20.58 20.00
N TYR A 73 -7.31 20.19 21.21
CA TYR A 73 -7.54 20.99 22.39
C TYR A 73 -6.70 22.28 22.28
N VAL A 74 -7.32 23.31 21.74
CA VAL A 74 -6.79 24.67 21.96
C VAL A 74 -7.18 25.06 23.37
N LEU A 75 -6.19 25.36 24.22
CA LEU A 75 -6.28 25.74 25.65
C LEU A 75 -7.11 27.01 25.91
N VAL A 76 -8.02 27.41 25.07
CA VAL A 76 -8.91 28.53 25.24
C VAL A 76 -10.34 28.05 25.03
N LYS A 77 -11.12 28.07 26.11
CA LYS A 77 -12.51 27.61 26.28
C LYS A 77 -13.55 28.15 25.27
N ARG A 78 -13.19 28.75 24.15
CA ARG A 78 -14.13 29.46 23.27
C ARG A 78 -14.08 29.20 21.78
N ALA A 79 -13.25 28.27 21.29
CA ALA A 79 -13.27 27.94 19.87
C ALA A 79 -13.11 26.42 19.68
N LYS A 80 -14.22 25.70 19.51
CA LYS A 80 -14.24 24.44 18.77
C LYS A 80 -13.97 24.79 17.31
N LEU A 81 -12.71 24.97 16.97
CA LEU A 81 -12.28 25.18 15.59
C LEU A 81 -11.88 23.82 15.03
N TRP A 82 -12.78 23.20 14.23
CA TRP A 82 -12.55 22.07 13.35
C TRP A 82 -12.08 20.78 14.01
N GLU A 83 -12.98 19.88 14.17
CA GLU A 83 -12.71 18.45 14.35
C GLU A 83 -12.81 17.84 12.95
N ALA A 84 -11.67 17.51 12.32
CA ALA A 84 -11.64 16.86 11.04
C ALA A 84 -11.33 15.38 11.24
N ALA A 85 -12.31 14.50 11.06
CA ALA A 85 -12.12 13.06 11.12
C ALA A 85 -11.69 12.52 9.75
N SER A 86 -10.58 11.81 9.72
CA SER A 86 -10.11 11.09 8.55
C SER A 86 -10.09 9.59 8.86
N HIS A 87 -10.66 8.80 7.97
CA HIS A 87 -10.73 7.34 8.09
C HIS A 87 -10.07 6.69 6.88
N GLU A 88 -9.51 5.50 7.07
CA GLU A 88 -8.98 4.71 5.98
C GLU A 88 -9.35 3.23 6.19
N HIS A 89 -9.89 2.61 5.14
CA HIS A 89 -10.17 1.19 5.05
C HIS A 89 -9.27 0.62 3.97
N LEU A 90 -8.24 -0.13 4.36
CA LEU A 90 -7.20 -0.64 3.48
C LEU A 90 -7.35 -2.15 3.30
N PHE A 91 -7.62 -2.57 2.08
CA PHE A 91 -7.73 -3.96 1.67
C PHE A 91 -6.44 -4.43 1.00
N PHE A 92 -5.96 -5.62 1.36
CA PHE A 92 -4.80 -6.25 0.74
C PHE A 92 -5.25 -7.41 -0.14
N TRP A 93 -4.68 -7.52 -1.32
CA TRP A 93 -4.98 -8.59 -2.26
C TRP A 93 -3.71 -9.19 -2.84
N GLY A 94 -3.72 -10.52 -3.05
CA GLY A 94 -2.61 -11.26 -3.63
C GLY A 94 -3.07 -12.10 -4.82
N THR A 95 -2.43 -11.92 -6.00
CA THR A 95 -2.77 -12.69 -7.19
C THR A 95 -1.52 -13.14 -7.96
N PRO A 96 -1.54 -14.35 -8.59
CA PRO A 96 -0.44 -14.78 -9.46
C PRO A 96 -0.26 -13.85 -10.65
N ARG A 97 -1.37 -13.36 -11.22
CA ARG A 97 -1.35 -12.49 -12.40
C ARG A 97 -2.54 -11.54 -12.35
N LEU A 98 -2.26 -10.27 -12.24
CA LEU A 98 -3.29 -9.24 -12.26
C LEU A 98 -3.70 -8.92 -13.70
N THR A 99 -4.94 -9.24 -14.02
CA THR A 99 -5.59 -8.86 -15.29
C THR A 99 -6.44 -7.60 -15.12
N THR A 100 -6.82 -6.97 -16.22
CA THR A 100 -7.73 -5.81 -16.18
C THR A 100 -9.10 -6.17 -15.59
N GLY A 101 -9.63 -7.36 -15.91
CA GLY A 101 -10.91 -7.83 -15.38
C GLY A 101 -10.88 -8.00 -13.86
N GLU A 102 -9.88 -8.69 -13.32
CA GLU A 102 -9.71 -8.86 -11.88
C GLU A 102 -9.51 -7.51 -11.17
N LEU A 103 -8.74 -6.59 -11.76
CA LEU A 103 -8.56 -5.24 -11.25
C LEU A 103 -9.90 -4.48 -11.16
N ASP A 104 -10.68 -4.48 -12.24
CA ASP A 104 -11.97 -3.78 -12.30
C ASP A 104 -12.97 -4.38 -11.30
N ASP A 105 -12.98 -5.71 -11.11
CA ASP A 105 -13.80 -6.41 -10.12
C ASP A 105 -13.41 -6.04 -8.68
N LEU A 106 -12.11 -5.99 -8.38
CA LEU A 106 -11.60 -5.60 -7.05
C LEU A 106 -11.91 -4.13 -6.74
N VAL A 107 -11.65 -3.25 -7.70
CA VAL A 107 -11.96 -1.84 -7.58
C VAL A 107 -13.47 -1.63 -7.41
N GLY A 108 -14.29 -2.34 -8.19
CA GLY A 108 -15.75 -2.30 -8.08
C GLY A 108 -16.24 -2.75 -6.70
N CYS A 109 -15.68 -3.83 -6.16
CA CYS A 109 -15.99 -4.32 -4.82
C CYS A 109 -15.64 -3.26 -3.75
N VAL A 110 -14.40 -2.75 -3.75
CA VAL A 110 -13.93 -1.80 -2.74
C VAL A 110 -14.66 -0.45 -2.85
N THR A 111 -14.96 0.03 -4.06
CA THR A 111 -15.65 1.32 -4.24
C THR A 111 -17.17 1.23 -4.21
N GLY A 112 -17.75 0.06 -4.44
CA GLY A 112 -19.17 -0.18 -4.33
C GLY A 112 -19.56 -0.54 -2.89
N GLU A 113 -19.22 -1.75 -2.48
CA GLU A 113 -19.57 -2.27 -1.14
C GLU A 113 -18.82 -1.53 -0.02
N GLY A 114 -17.58 -1.07 -0.28
CA GLY A 114 -16.81 -0.28 0.68
C GLY A 114 -17.46 1.03 1.08
N LEU A 115 -18.40 1.57 0.30
CA LEU A 115 -19.18 2.74 0.74
C LEU A 115 -20.03 2.48 1.98
N SER A 116 -20.37 1.23 2.27
CA SER A 116 -21.09 0.85 3.50
C SER A 116 -20.27 1.09 4.77
N LEU A 117 -18.95 1.12 4.65
CA LEU A 117 -18.03 1.40 5.77
C LEU A 117 -17.93 2.90 6.06
N VAL A 118 -18.27 3.75 5.09
CA VAL A 118 -18.18 5.21 5.25
C VAL A 118 -19.31 5.70 6.16
N ARG A 119 -18.97 6.50 7.16
CA ARG A 119 -19.92 7.10 8.11
C ARG A 119 -19.93 8.62 7.97
N PRO A 120 -20.72 9.17 7.03
CA PRO A 120 -20.78 10.61 6.82
C PRO A 120 -21.36 11.33 8.04
N ALA A 121 -20.60 12.25 8.62
CA ALA A 121 -20.98 13.05 9.79
C ALA A 121 -20.65 14.54 9.54
N PRO A 122 -21.13 15.49 10.33
CA PRO A 122 -20.80 16.90 10.16
C PRO A 122 -19.33 17.23 10.31
N ASP A 123 -18.59 16.43 11.08
CA ASP A 123 -17.15 16.51 11.32
C ASP A 123 -16.32 15.59 10.40
N HIS A 124 -17.00 14.76 9.60
CA HIS A 124 -16.34 13.87 8.63
C HIS A 124 -15.74 14.68 7.47
N MET A 125 -14.44 14.52 7.25
CA MET A 125 -13.74 15.17 6.15
C MET A 125 -13.53 14.21 4.98
N THR A 126 -12.86 13.08 5.23
CA THR A 126 -12.59 12.12 4.17
C THR A 126 -12.49 10.68 4.69
N THR A 127 -12.95 9.74 3.86
CA THR A 127 -12.64 8.32 4.02
C THR A 127 -11.85 7.85 2.81
N TYR A 128 -10.71 7.23 3.05
CA TYR A 128 -9.97 6.56 1.98
C TYR A 128 -10.40 5.09 1.92
N LEU A 129 -10.89 4.69 0.75
CA LEU A 129 -11.07 3.29 0.39
C LEU A 129 -9.79 2.88 -0.34
N SER A 130 -8.94 2.13 0.34
CA SER A 130 -7.59 1.83 -0.13
C SER A 130 -7.46 0.37 -0.54
N LEU A 131 -6.79 0.10 -1.67
CA LEU A 131 -6.55 -1.24 -2.18
C LEU A 131 -5.08 -1.40 -2.55
N ALA A 132 -4.39 -2.28 -1.83
CA ALA A 132 -3.02 -2.69 -2.09
C ALA A 132 -3.00 -4.08 -2.72
N ILE A 133 -2.51 -4.20 -3.95
CA ILE A 133 -2.43 -5.46 -4.68
C ILE A 133 -0.97 -5.88 -4.83
N VAL A 134 -0.66 -7.10 -4.45
CA VAL A 134 0.63 -7.74 -4.68
C VAL A 134 0.45 -8.84 -5.72
N ALA A 135 1.03 -8.66 -6.90
CA ALA A 135 0.94 -9.62 -7.99
C ALA A 135 2.33 -10.18 -8.36
N ASP A 136 2.41 -11.50 -8.67
CA ASP A 136 3.66 -12.03 -9.21
C ASP A 136 3.95 -11.41 -10.57
N ALA A 137 2.90 -11.17 -11.39
CA ALA A 137 2.98 -10.44 -12.66
C ALA A 137 1.73 -9.57 -12.86
N VAL A 138 1.89 -8.45 -13.56
CA VAL A 138 0.80 -7.54 -13.92
C VAL A 138 0.74 -7.37 -15.44
N ASP A 139 -0.44 -7.53 -16.03
CA ASP A 139 -0.65 -7.27 -17.44
C ASP A 139 -0.46 -5.78 -17.76
N ASP A 140 0.09 -5.46 -18.94
CA ASP A 140 0.38 -4.08 -19.32
C ASP A 140 -0.90 -3.21 -19.36
N LEU A 141 -2.02 -3.78 -19.81
CA LEU A 141 -3.31 -3.09 -19.79
C LEU A 141 -3.81 -2.83 -18.37
N ALA A 142 -3.62 -3.78 -17.45
CA ALA A 142 -3.96 -3.61 -16.04
C ALA A 142 -3.06 -2.54 -15.39
N TRP A 143 -1.76 -2.54 -15.70
CA TRP A 143 -0.80 -1.54 -15.26
C TRP A 143 -1.24 -0.11 -15.63
N GLU A 144 -1.62 0.11 -16.90
CA GLU A 144 -2.12 1.41 -17.37
C GLU A 144 -3.50 1.74 -16.79
N ARG A 145 -4.35 0.73 -16.58
CA ARG A 145 -5.67 0.90 -15.97
C ARG A 145 -5.56 1.42 -14.54
N VAL A 146 -4.64 0.90 -13.70
CA VAL A 146 -4.37 1.40 -12.35
C VAL A 146 -4.12 2.91 -12.35
N ARG A 147 -3.24 3.39 -13.22
CA ARG A 147 -2.85 4.82 -13.30
C ARG A 147 -4.01 5.74 -13.67
N ARG A 148 -4.98 5.24 -14.44
CA ARG A 148 -6.16 5.99 -14.91
C ARG A 148 -7.36 5.85 -13.98
N THR A 149 -7.35 4.86 -13.08
CA THR A 149 -8.46 4.62 -12.16
C THR A 149 -8.62 5.78 -11.19
N ARG A 150 -9.84 6.30 -11.11
CA ARG A 150 -10.22 7.39 -10.21
C ARG A 150 -11.59 7.11 -9.64
N PHE A 151 -11.76 7.39 -8.38
CA PHE A 151 -13.06 7.34 -7.73
C PHE A 151 -13.13 8.41 -6.65
N ARG A 152 -14.25 9.14 -6.65
CA ARG A 152 -14.63 10.04 -5.57
C ARG A 152 -16.15 10.03 -5.41
N LYS A 153 -16.59 9.88 -4.18
CA LYS A 153 -18.01 10.01 -3.78
C LYS A 153 -18.13 11.13 -2.76
N ASN A 154 -18.86 12.18 -3.11
CA ASN A 154 -19.20 13.25 -2.18
C ASN A 154 -20.49 12.91 -1.43
N PHE A 155 -20.54 13.23 -0.13
CA PHE A 155 -21.73 13.06 0.71
C PHE A 155 -22.36 14.42 0.98
N ALA A 156 -23.68 14.52 0.78
CA ALA A 156 -24.45 15.76 0.94
C ALA A 156 -23.77 16.96 0.22
N LEU A 157 -23.46 16.81 -1.08
CA LEU A 157 -22.76 17.81 -1.90
C LEU A 157 -21.39 18.25 -1.33
N GLY A 158 -20.75 17.38 -0.53
CA GLY A 158 -19.48 17.67 0.13
C GLY A 158 -19.57 18.22 1.55
N TRP A 159 -20.76 18.57 2.04
CA TRP A 159 -20.97 19.08 3.41
C TRP A 159 -20.72 18.02 4.49
N ARG A 160 -20.79 16.74 4.13
CA ARG A 160 -20.48 15.61 5.02
C ARG A 160 -19.27 14.81 4.54
N GLY A 161 -18.31 15.51 3.90
CA GLY A 161 -17.07 14.93 3.42
C GLY A 161 -17.23 14.10 2.13
N TRP A 162 -16.21 13.31 1.85
CA TRP A 162 -16.14 12.47 0.66
C TRP A 162 -15.39 11.17 0.93
N ALA A 163 -15.54 10.21 0.01
CA ALA A 163 -14.71 9.02 -0.07
C ALA A 163 -13.85 9.06 -1.34
N ASP A 164 -12.58 8.72 -1.23
CA ASP A 164 -11.62 8.63 -2.33
C ASP A 164 -11.01 7.22 -2.41
N LEU A 165 -10.70 6.76 -3.62
CA LEU A 165 -9.95 5.52 -3.83
C LEU A 165 -8.45 5.78 -3.86
N ARG A 166 -7.70 5.08 -2.99
CA ARG A 166 -6.26 4.88 -3.09
C ARG A 166 -5.98 3.50 -3.66
N LEU A 167 -5.24 3.43 -4.74
CA LEU A 167 -4.92 2.17 -5.41
C LEU A 167 -3.41 2.08 -5.64
N ALA A 168 -2.80 0.99 -5.17
CA ALA A 168 -1.40 0.68 -5.39
C ALA A 168 -1.23 -0.80 -5.76
N VAL A 169 -0.38 -1.08 -6.73
CA VAL A 169 -0.12 -2.42 -7.26
C VAL A 169 1.37 -2.66 -7.36
N ALA A 170 1.87 -3.74 -6.74
CA ALA A 170 3.24 -4.22 -6.91
C ALA A 170 3.29 -5.34 -7.95
N ASP A 171 4.16 -5.20 -8.93
CA ASP A 171 4.55 -6.24 -9.90
C ASP A 171 5.88 -6.83 -9.43
N LEU A 172 5.83 -8.00 -8.81
CA LEU A 172 7.03 -8.66 -8.27
C LEU A 172 7.98 -9.09 -9.40
N SER A 173 7.46 -9.50 -10.56
CA SER A 173 8.30 -9.91 -11.70
C SER A 173 9.13 -8.77 -12.27
N ARG A 174 8.61 -7.55 -12.22
CA ARG A 174 9.26 -6.36 -12.76
C ARG A 174 9.94 -5.51 -11.69
N GLY A 175 9.76 -5.83 -10.40
CA GLY A 175 10.32 -5.07 -9.28
C GLY A 175 9.79 -3.64 -9.21
N ARG A 176 8.52 -3.39 -9.54
CA ARG A 176 7.94 -2.05 -9.66
C ARG A 176 6.58 -1.92 -9.00
N VAL A 177 6.27 -0.70 -8.59
CA VAL A 177 4.94 -0.31 -8.09
C VAL A 177 4.30 0.71 -9.02
N THR A 178 3.00 0.59 -9.24
CA THR A 178 2.17 1.61 -9.90
C THR A 178 1.02 2.02 -8.99
N THR A 179 0.57 3.26 -9.13
CA THR A 179 -0.51 3.80 -8.30
C THR A 179 -1.46 4.66 -9.12
N ASN A 180 -2.67 4.84 -8.64
CA ASN A 180 -3.51 5.94 -9.10
C ASN A 180 -3.06 7.28 -8.48
N SER A 181 -3.72 8.37 -8.82
CA SER A 181 -3.33 9.72 -8.36
C SER A 181 -3.36 9.89 -6.84
N GLN A 182 -4.28 9.23 -6.14
CA GLN A 182 -4.44 9.29 -4.68
C GLN A 182 -3.63 8.24 -3.94
N GLY A 183 -3.20 7.17 -4.62
CA GLY A 183 -2.50 6.02 -4.04
C GLY A 183 -0.99 6.21 -3.83
N LYS A 184 -0.41 7.37 -4.12
CA LYS A 184 1.04 7.59 -3.98
C LYS A 184 1.60 7.22 -2.59
N PRO A 185 1.01 7.67 -1.47
CA PRO A 185 1.50 7.30 -0.13
C PRO A 185 1.44 5.78 0.10
N LEU A 186 0.36 5.13 -0.34
CA LEU A 186 0.22 3.67 -0.27
C LEU A 186 1.28 2.97 -1.14
N GLY A 187 1.58 3.53 -2.32
CA GLY A 187 2.61 3.02 -3.22
C GLY A 187 4.02 3.10 -2.63
N GLU A 188 4.34 4.14 -1.89
CA GLU A 188 5.62 4.28 -1.18
C GLU A 188 5.78 3.20 -0.10
N THR A 189 4.73 2.96 0.69
CA THR A 189 4.70 1.87 1.66
C THR A 189 4.81 0.51 0.99
N LEU A 190 4.09 0.29 -0.11
CA LEU A 190 4.13 -0.94 -0.88
C LEU A 190 5.53 -1.19 -1.48
N GLN A 191 6.17 -0.16 -2.04
CA GLN A 191 7.54 -0.23 -2.58
C GLN A 191 8.55 -0.61 -1.50
N ALA A 192 8.47 0.02 -0.33
CA ALA A 192 9.39 -0.22 0.78
C ALA A 192 9.30 -1.64 1.37
N ASN A 193 8.10 -2.25 1.32
CA ASN A 193 7.87 -3.58 1.90
C ASN A 193 7.95 -4.73 0.87
N ALA A 194 7.64 -4.47 -0.41
CA ALA A 194 7.71 -5.48 -1.46
C ALA A 194 9.15 -5.72 -1.95
N PHE A 195 10.00 -4.68 -1.95
CA PHE A 195 11.33 -4.71 -2.55
C PHE A 195 12.40 -4.30 -1.54
N ILE A 196 12.44 -4.99 -0.40
CA ILE A 196 13.51 -4.80 0.59
C ILE A 196 14.80 -5.36 -0.01
N ASP A 197 15.76 -4.49 -0.30
CA ASP A 197 17.12 -4.91 -0.62
C ASP A 197 17.67 -5.71 0.56
N GLY A 198 18.04 -6.98 0.33
CA GLY A 198 18.53 -7.88 1.36
C GLY A 198 19.77 -7.31 2.03
N GLY A 199 19.59 -6.61 3.15
CA GLY A 199 20.73 -6.22 3.98
C GLY A 199 20.79 -4.78 4.47
N VAL A 200 19.68 -4.15 4.84
CA VAL A 200 19.74 -3.00 5.75
C VAL A 200 18.72 -3.23 6.87
N ALA A 201 19.28 -3.48 8.06
CA ALA A 201 18.53 -3.57 9.30
C ALA A 201 17.56 -2.38 9.40
N VAL A 202 16.33 -2.68 9.84
CA VAL A 202 15.33 -1.72 10.27
C VAL A 202 16.01 -0.62 11.09
N ARG A 203 16.31 0.50 10.47
CA ARG A 203 16.56 1.72 11.21
C ARG A 203 15.21 2.22 11.67
N ASP A 204 15.05 2.25 12.98
CA ASP A 204 13.97 2.86 13.73
C ASP A 204 13.24 3.93 12.90
N ALA A 205 12.02 3.66 12.49
CA ALA A 205 11.07 4.67 12.04
C ALA A 205 10.57 5.46 13.26
N ARG A 206 11.52 6.06 14.02
CA ARG A 206 11.20 7.14 14.94
C ARG A 206 11.14 8.43 14.15
N CYS A 207 9.95 8.97 14.09
CA CYS A 207 9.66 10.36 13.75
C CYS A 207 10.23 10.86 12.41
N GLY A 208 9.43 10.81 11.38
CA GLY A 208 9.67 11.54 10.17
C GLY A 208 8.39 11.77 9.35
N ASN A 209 7.80 12.95 9.53
CA ASN A 209 6.86 13.58 8.60
C ASN A 209 5.34 13.28 8.66
N ALA A 210 4.74 13.37 9.86
CA ALA A 210 3.41 13.97 9.93
C ALA A 210 3.46 15.51 10.10
N SER A 211 4.67 16.11 10.11
CA SER A 211 4.90 17.52 10.51
C SER A 211 5.20 18.50 9.36
N SER A 212 5.33 18.08 8.10
CA SER A 212 5.61 19.04 7.01
C SER A 212 4.35 19.70 6.47
N ALA A 213 3.26 18.98 6.35
CA ALA A 213 1.99 19.56 5.89
C ALA A 213 1.36 20.55 6.88
N VAL A 214 1.75 20.50 8.17
CA VAL A 214 1.27 21.41 9.22
C VAL A 214 2.13 22.67 9.31
N ARG A 215 3.38 22.66 8.85
CA ARG A 215 4.27 23.83 8.92
C ARG A 215 4.00 24.85 7.84
N ASP A 216 3.54 24.43 6.67
CA ASP A 216 3.26 25.36 5.56
C ASP A 216 1.94 26.12 5.74
N ALA A 217 0.96 25.52 6.46
CA ALA A 217 -0.30 26.20 6.78
C ALA A 217 -0.18 27.31 7.86
N VAL A 218 0.90 27.31 8.65
CA VAL A 218 1.14 28.32 9.71
C VAL A 218 1.91 29.53 9.20
N ARG A 219 2.57 29.41 8.04
CA ARG A 219 3.43 30.47 7.49
C ARG A 219 2.67 31.51 6.66
N ASP A 220 1.51 31.15 6.11
CA ASP A 220 0.68 32.06 5.29
C ASP A 220 -0.38 32.83 6.08
N GLY A 221 -0.50 32.61 7.39
CA GLY A 221 -1.49 33.31 8.27
C GLY A 221 -1.01 34.63 8.86
N HIS A 222 0.17 35.14 8.52
CA HIS A 222 0.72 36.38 9.10
C HIS A 222 1.03 37.47 8.07
N ARG A 223 0.17 37.61 7.05
CA ARG A 223 0.12 38.83 6.23
C ARG A 223 -1.34 39.19 5.95
N LEU A 224 -1.94 39.90 6.86
CA LEU A 224 -2.92 40.99 6.66
C LEU A 224 -3.07 41.70 8.00
#